data_9e51d54ee2b83bf746211db34b1eaed0
#
_entry.id   9e51d54ee2b83bf746211db34b1eaed0
#
_cell.length_a   1.000
_cell.length_b   1.000
_cell.length_c   1.000
_cell.angle_alpha   90.00
_cell.angle_beta   90.00
_cell.angle_gamma   90.00
#
_symmetry.space_group_name_H-M   'P 1'
#
loop_
_entity.id
_entity.type
_entity.pdbx_description
1 polymer ?
#
loop_
_entity_poly.entity_id
_entity_poly.type
_entity_poly.pdbx_seq_one_letter_code
_entity_poly.pdbx_strand_id
1 'polypeptide(L)'
;MLIRAGACLLLAGFVAAQTNPPAKTDGPAHVLGFRDFATQSALDQTFLKVPDAALAGQELKILTAAPHIAGSKEDYATAQYVADKFRDAGLDTKIVPYSVMMNFPQKIQVTAYDATGKQIMSGPTPEHVSDDPYQNDKRIVTAFNGSSASGDVTAEAVYANYGRPQDFAELATKHIDVRGKIVIVRYGENFRGVKAYLAQQRGAAGIIIYSDPADDGYFRGDKYPAGPYRPATGV
;
A
#
# COMPACT_ATOMS: atom_id res chain seq x y z
N MET A 1 -3.05 -23.47 72.27
CA MET A 1 -2.71 -23.67 70.84
C MET A 1 -2.72 -22.29 70.14
N LEU A 2 -1.54 -21.68 70.06
CA LEU A 2 -1.37 -20.29 69.50
C LEU A 2 -1.18 -20.39 68.02
N ILE A 3 -2.05 -19.68 67.26
CA ILE A 3 -1.87 -19.45 65.84
C ILE A 3 -1.25 -18.07 65.68
N ARG A 4 -0.02 -17.99 65.21
CA ARG A 4 0.66 -16.77 64.81
C ARG A 4 0.24 -16.40 63.38
N ALA A 5 -0.39 -15.25 63.24
CA ALA A 5 -0.63 -14.62 61.93
C ALA A 5 0.64 -13.89 61.49
N GLY A 6 1.22 -14.32 60.35
CA GLY A 6 2.32 -13.64 59.70
C GLY A 6 1.78 -12.59 58.74
N ALA A 7 2.12 -11.32 58.98
CA ALA A 7 1.83 -10.24 58.07
C ALA A 7 2.89 -10.20 56.96
N CYS A 8 2.48 -10.47 55.72
CA CYS A 8 3.28 -10.21 54.51
C CYS A 8 3.19 -8.72 54.12
N LEU A 9 4.28 -7.99 54.36
CA LEU A 9 4.45 -6.64 53.78
C LEU A 9 4.80 -6.78 52.30
N LEU A 10 3.90 -6.43 51.44
CA LEU A 10 4.15 -6.20 50.00
C LEU A 10 4.79 -4.83 49.81
N LEU A 11 6.10 -4.78 49.62
CA LEU A 11 6.78 -3.59 49.13
C LEU A 11 6.47 -3.44 47.62
N ALA A 12 5.57 -2.55 47.30
CA ALA A 12 5.40 -2.08 45.93
C ALA A 12 6.57 -1.13 45.56
N GLY A 13 7.57 -1.70 44.87
CA GLY A 13 8.67 -0.90 44.30
C GLY A 13 8.15 -0.07 43.13
N PHE A 14 8.04 1.27 43.31
CA PHE A 14 7.88 2.19 42.21
C PHE A 14 9.17 2.17 41.40
N VAL A 15 9.15 1.52 40.24
CA VAL A 15 10.18 1.73 39.20
C VAL A 15 9.87 3.06 38.55
N ALA A 16 10.51 4.13 39.04
CA ALA A 16 10.55 5.39 38.30
C ALA A 16 11.33 5.13 37.02
N ALA A 17 10.63 5.13 35.88
CA ALA A 17 11.27 5.18 34.60
C ALA A 17 12.10 6.48 34.53
N GLN A 18 13.40 6.39 34.72
CA GLN A 18 14.32 7.48 34.45
C GLN A 18 14.29 7.72 32.94
N THR A 19 13.51 8.69 32.50
CA THR A 19 13.67 9.31 31.18
C THR A 19 15.00 10.03 31.22
N ASN A 20 16.07 9.38 30.80
CA ASN A 20 17.30 10.07 30.52
C ASN A 20 16.98 11.16 29.49
N PRO A 21 17.28 12.44 29.75
CA PRO A 21 17.22 13.44 28.72
C PRO A 21 18.12 12.96 27.58
N PRO A 22 17.73 13.20 26.30
CA PRO A 22 18.57 12.80 25.19
C PRO A 22 19.96 13.37 25.45
N ALA A 23 20.97 12.50 25.44
CA ALA A 23 22.34 12.90 25.58
C ALA A 23 22.58 14.02 24.56
N LYS A 24 23.04 15.20 25.03
CA LYS A 24 23.59 16.19 24.14
C LYS A 24 24.75 15.49 23.44
N THR A 25 24.52 15.03 22.25
CA THR A 25 25.61 14.64 21.36
C THR A 25 26.33 15.95 21.03
N ASP A 26 27.42 16.21 21.71
CA ASP A 26 28.47 17.09 21.16
C ASP A 26 28.94 16.34 19.91
N GLY A 27 28.19 16.47 18.83
CA GLY A 27 28.53 15.91 17.54
C GLY A 27 29.83 16.53 17.07
N PRO A 28 30.65 15.84 16.29
CA PRO A 28 31.86 16.38 15.77
C PRO A 28 31.60 17.73 15.09
N ALA A 29 32.41 18.72 15.33
CA ALA A 29 32.32 20.06 14.72
C ALA A 29 32.33 20.02 13.17
N HIS A 30 32.69 18.86 12.60
CA HIS A 30 32.70 18.59 11.18
C HIS A 30 31.86 17.36 10.87
N VAL A 31 30.74 17.55 10.13
CA VAL A 31 29.99 16.49 9.47
C VAL A 31 30.39 16.46 8.00
N LEU A 32 30.73 15.29 7.49
CA LEU A 32 31.14 15.11 6.09
C LEU A 32 30.14 15.75 5.14
N GLY A 33 30.61 16.58 4.21
CA GLY A 33 29.80 17.31 3.24
C GLY A 33 29.33 18.70 3.66
N PHE A 34 29.52 19.10 4.91
CA PHE A 34 29.15 20.43 5.39
C PHE A 34 30.38 21.23 5.83
N ARG A 35 30.46 22.50 5.40
CA ARG A 35 31.53 23.43 5.85
C ARG A 35 31.21 24.00 7.23
N ASP A 36 29.95 24.24 7.50
CA ASP A 36 29.42 24.75 8.77
C ASP A 36 28.13 23.99 9.11
N PHE A 37 28.29 22.99 9.96
CA PHE A 37 27.14 22.15 10.38
C PHE A 37 26.17 22.92 11.28
N ALA A 38 26.62 23.89 12.06
CA ALA A 38 25.77 24.68 12.93
C ALA A 38 24.75 25.52 12.09
N THR A 39 25.26 26.20 11.07
CA THR A 39 24.40 26.93 10.12
C THR A 39 23.47 26.03 9.37
N GLN A 40 23.95 24.88 8.89
CA GLN A 40 23.10 23.89 8.21
C GLN A 40 22.00 23.36 9.14
N SER A 41 22.36 23.01 10.37
CA SER A 41 21.37 22.53 11.36
C SER A 41 20.31 23.58 11.68
N ALA A 42 20.67 24.86 11.73
CA ALA A 42 19.68 25.94 11.91
C ALA A 42 18.72 26.07 10.72
N LEU A 43 19.22 25.90 9.49
CA LEU A 43 18.39 25.85 8.28
C LEU A 43 17.47 24.62 8.28
N ASP A 44 17.99 23.46 8.63
CA ASP A 44 17.22 22.22 8.74
C ASP A 44 16.09 22.38 9.76
N GLN A 45 16.36 22.97 10.93
CA GLN A 45 15.33 23.24 11.94
C GLN A 45 14.27 24.24 11.46
N THR A 46 14.66 25.19 10.62
CA THR A 46 13.71 26.11 10.00
C THR A 46 12.84 25.39 8.98
N PHE A 47 13.45 24.57 8.13
CA PHE A 47 12.73 23.76 7.14
C PHE A 47 11.74 22.78 7.80
N LEU A 48 12.14 22.09 8.86
CA LEU A 48 11.30 21.13 9.57
C LEU A 48 10.05 21.77 10.24
N LYS A 49 10.03 23.08 10.40
CA LYS A 49 8.87 23.83 10.92
C LYS A 49 7.88 24.24 9.81
N VAL A 50 8.25 24.12 8.54
CA VAL A 50 7.40 24.51 7.40
C VAL A 50 6.25 23.51 7.15
N PRO A 51 6.45 22.18 7.24
CA PRO A 51 5.36 21.23 7.06
C PRO A 51 4.24 21.45 8.08
N ASP A 52 3.03 21.63 7.58
CA ASP A 52 1.82 21.82 8.39
C ASP A 52 0.81 20.71 8.09
N ALA A 53 0.44 19.94 9.09
CA ALA A 53 -0.47 18.79 8.93
C ALA A 53 -1.89 19.20 8.52
N ALA A 54 -2.37 20.37 9.00
CA ALA A 54 -3.70 20.86 8.64
C ALA A 54 -3.73 21.33 7.18
N LEU A 55 -2.69 22.04 6.74
CA LEU A 55 -2.54 22.42 5.33
C LEU A 55 -2.42 21.19 4.43
N ALA A 56 -1.60 20.21 4.79
CA ALA A 56 -1.47 18.96 4.04
C ALA A 56 -2.82 18.22 3.91
N GLY A 57 -3.62 18.20 4.98
CA GLY A 57 -4.97 17.64 4.94
C GLY A 57 -5.93 18.41 4.02
N GLN A 58 -5.84 19.75 4.01
CA GLN A 58 -6.63 20.58 3.08
C GLN A 58 -6.25 20.34 1.62
N GLU A 59 -4.95 20.30 1.32
CA GLU A 59 -4.43 20.01 -0.02
C GLU A 59 -4.85 18.61 -0.50
N LEU A 60 -4.74 17.61 0.36
CA LEU A 60 -5.19 16.25 0.06
C LEU A 60 -6.69 16.22 -0.28
N LYS A 61 -7.52 16.92 0.52
CA LYS A 61 -8.96 16.99 0.29
C LYS A 61 -9.31 17.63 -1.08
N ILE A 62 -8.54 18.62 -1.51
CA ILE A 62 -8.74 19.26 -2.82
C ILE A 62 -8.29 18.31 -3.94
N LEU A 63 -7.11 17.71 -3.80
CA LEU A 63 -6.52 16.81 -4.81
C LEU A 63 -7.34 15.52 -5.00
N THR A 64 -8.09 15.10 -3.99
CA THR A 64 -8.92 13.90 -4.05
C THR A 64 -10.43 14.19 -4.14
N ALA A 65 -10.82 15.42 -4.44
CA ALA A 65 -12.21 15.85 -4.39
C ALA A 65 -13.12 15.18 -5.43
N ALA A 66 -12.58 14.64 -6.50
CA ALA A 66 -13.33 13.95 -7.54
C ALA A 66 -12.47 12.89 -8.25
N PRO A 67 -13.08 11.91 -8.92
CA PRO A 67 -12.35 10.98 -9.77
C PRO A 67 -11.60 11.70 -10.89
N HIS A 68 -10.31 11.42 -11.06
CA HIS A 68 -9.43 12.06 -12.05
C HIS A 68 -8.50 11.02 -12.69
N ILE A 69 -9.04 10.27 -13.63
CA ILE A 69 -8.26 9.29 -14.39
C ILE A 69 -7.18 10.01 -15.19
N ALA A 70 -5.96 9.46 -15.18
CA ALA A 70 -4.82 10.02 -15.88
C ALA A 70 -5.15 10.33 -17.36
N GLY A 71 -4.82 11.54 -17.81
CA GLY A 71 -5.11 12.05 -19.14
C GLY A 71 -6.53 12.61 -19.35
N SER A 72 -7.38 12.60 -18.31
CA SER A 72 -8.69 13.23 -18.36
C SER A 72 -8.61 14.74 -18.13
N LYS A 73 -9.71 15.45 -18.40
CA LYS A 73 -9.80 16.89 -18.10
C LYS A 73 -9.73 17.17 -16.59
N GLU A 74 -10.19 16.24 -15.77
CA GLU A 74 -10.13 16.33 -14.32
C GLU A 74 -8.70 16.15 -13.82
N ASP A 75 -7.93 15.25 -14.43
CA ASP A 75 -6.49 15.08 -14.16
C ASP A 75 -5.72 16.35 -14.53
N TYR A 76 -6.00 16.92 -15.70
CA TYR A 76 -5.41 18.21 -16.09
C TYR A 76 -5.76 19.35 -15.13
N ALA A 77 -7.00 19.42 -14.65
CA ALA A 77 -7.39 20.40 -13.63
C ALA A 77 -6.62 20.23 -12.31
N THR A 78 -6.37 19.00 -11.90
CA THR A 78 -5.51 18.69 -10.75
C THR A 78 -4.06 19.13 -10.98
N ALA A 79 -3.51 18.85 -12.17
CA ALA A 79 -2.16 19.31 -12.55
C ALA A 79 -2.07 20.84 -12.58
N GLN A 80 -3.11 21.52 -13.07
CA GLN A 80 -3.18 22.99 -13.07
C GLN A 80 -3.18 23.56 -11.65
N TYR A 81 -3.98 22.97 -10.74
CA TYR A 81 -4.00 23.35 -9.34
C TYR A 81 -2.60 23.25 -8.70
N VAL A 82 -1.90 22.15 -8.92
CA VAL A 82 -0.54 21.95 -8.41
C VAL A 82 0.43 22.99 -9.00
N ALA A 83 0.32 23.25 -10.29
CA ALA A 83 1.15 24.25 -10.96
C ALA A 83 0.92 25.67 -10.41
N ASP A 84 -0.32 26.02 -10.12
CA ASP A 84 -0.65 27.31 -9.52
C ASP A 84 -0.07 27.44 -8.11
N LYS A 85 -0.15 26.40 -7.29
CA LYS A 85 0.51 26.37 -5.97
C LYS A 85 2.03 26.56 -6.04
N PHE A 86 2.68 25.99 -7.03
CA PHE A 86 4.12 26.20 -7.25
C PHE A 86 4.42 27.65 -7.67
N ARG A 87 3.58 28.25 -8.54
CA ARG A 87 3.71 29.67 -8.92
C ARG A 87 3.49 30.61 -7.74
N ASP A 88 2.48 30.31 -6.91
CA ASP A 88 2.20 31.08 -5.68
C ASP A 88 3.39 31.02 -4.70
N ALA A 89 4.12 29.93 -4.70
CA ALA A 89 5.37 29.77 -3.95
C ALA A 89 6.59 30.46 -4.63
N GLY A 90 6.40 31.16 -5.75
CA GLY A 90 7.47 31.88 -6.44
C GLY A 90 8.32 31.04 -7.40
N LEU A 91 7.87 29.81 -7.73
CA LEU A 91 8.60 28.92 -8.63
C LEU A 91 8.22 29.16 -10.09
N ASP A 92 9.20 29.15 -11.00
CA ASP A 92 8.95 29.12 -12.44
C ASP A 92 8.42 27.74 -12.84
N THR A 93 7.14 27.68 -13.16
CA THR A 93 6.41 26.41 -13.30
C THR A 93 5.81 26.25 -14.69
N LYS A 94 6.07 25.09 -15.30
CA LYS A 94 5.48 24.68 -16.59
C LYS A 94 4.85 23.31 -16.47
N ILE A 95 3.67 23.14 -17.07
CA ILE A 95 3.08 21.84 -17.33
C ILE A 95 3.59 21.34 -18.68
N VAL A 96 4.26 20.19 -18.69
CA VAL A 96 4.79 19.60 -19.93
C VAL A 96 3.96 18.37 -20.27
N PRO A 97 3.13 18.41 -21.32
CA PRO A 97 2.32 17.28 -21.74
C PRO A 97 3.17 16.24 -22.46
N TYR A 98 2.90 14.97 -22.20
CA TYR A 98 3.47 13.83 -22.90
C TYR A 98 2.35 12.93 -23.40
N SER A 99 2.48 12.43 -24.64
CA SER A 99 1.65 11.35 -25.14
C SER A 99 2.23 10.01 -24.70
N VAL A 100 1.50 9.27 -23.88
CA VAL A 100 1.93 7.98 -23.34
C VAL A 100 0.89 6.92 -23.64
N MET A 101 1.35 5.67 -23.85
CA MET A 101 0.45 4.53 -23.94
C MET A 101 0.11 4.06 -22.53
N MET A 102 -1.19 3.95 -22.24
CA MET A 102 -1.70 3.52 -20.95
C MET A 102 -2.68 2.38 -21.13
N ASN A 103 -2.66 1.44 -20.17
CA ASN A 103 -3.70 0.43 -20.09
C ASN A 103 -5.00 1.04 -19.57
N PHE A 104 -6.10 0.64 -20.19
CA PHE A 104 -7.42 0.96 -19.71
C PHE A 104 -8.30 -0.31 -19.71
N PRO A 105 -8.97 -0.65 -18.60
CA PRO A 105 -9.75 -1.88 -18.52
C PRO A 105 -11.01 -1.77 -19.39
N GLN A 106 -11.19 -2.73 -20.30
CA GLN A 106 -12.40 -2.88 -21.10
C GLN A 106 -13.37 -3.85 -20.43
N LYS A 107 -12.84 -5.00 -20.00
CA LYS A 107 -13.57 -6.04 -19.28
C LYS A 107 -12.59 -6.73 -18.35
N ILE A 108 -12.97 -6.87 -17.09
CA ILE A 108 -12.24 -7.64 -16.10
C ILE A 108 -13.23 -8.66 -15.52
N GLN A 109 -12.85 -9.93 -15.53
CA GLN A 109 -13.65 -11.00 -14.95
C GLN A 109 -12.75 -12.08 -14.40
N VAL A 110 -13.01 -12.48 -13.17
CA VAL A 110 -12.42 -13.66 -12.52
C VAL A 110 -13.57 -14.55 -12.07
N THR A 111 -13.55 -15.81 -12.48
CA THR A 111 -14.55 -16.78 -12.09
C THR A 111 -13.87 -18.04 -11.58
N ALA A 112 -14.30 -18.56 -10.45
CA ALA A 112 -13.83 -19.83 -9.94
C ALA A 112 -14.93 -20.89 -10.00
N TYR A 113 -14.51 -22.10 -10.35
CA TYR A 113 -15.36 -23.29 -10.41
C TYR A 113 -14.79 -24.37 -9.49
N ASP A 114 -15.67 -25.16 -8.90
CA ASP A 114 -15.26 -26.36 -8.19
C ASP A 114 -14.93 -27.53 -9.14
N ALA A 115 -14.51 -28.66 -8.59
CA ALA A 115 -14.16 -29.85 -9.35
C ALA A 115 -15.35 -30.45 -10.15
N THR A 116 -16.58 -30.06 -9.86
CA THR A 116 -17.79 -30.48 -10.58
C THR A 116 -18.16 -29.54 -11.73
N GLY A 117 -17.41 -28.43 -11.88
CA GLY A 117 -17.70 -27.38 -12.85
C GLY A 117 -18.77 -26.38 -12.39
N LYS A 118 -19.19 -26.43 -11.12
CA LYS A 118 -20.11 -25.45 -10.56
C LYS A 118 -19.37 -24.17 -10.23
N GLN A 119 -19.89 -23.02 -10.66
CA GLN A 119 -19.37 -21.73 -10.30
C GLN A 119 -19.52 -21.48 -8.79
N ILE A 120 -18.42 -21.17 -8.12
CA ILE A 120 -18.35 -20.88 -6.69
C ILE A 120 -18.00 -19.43 -6.39
N MET A 121 -17.40 -18.70 -7.36
CA MET A 121 -17.07 -17.30 -7.21
C MET A 121 -17.12 -16.59 -8.57
N SER A 122 -17.48 -15.33 -8.57
CA SER A 122 -17.33 -14.43 -9.71
C SER A 122 -16.98 -13.03 -9.22
N GLY A 123 -16.05 -12.37 -9.88
CA GLY A 123 -15.58 -11.03 -9.55
C GLY A 123 -14.82 -10.40 -10.71
N PRO A 124 -14.16 -9.24 -10.47
CA PRO A 124 -14.24 -8.46 -9.24
C PRO A 124 -15.66 -7.92 -9.00
N THR A 125 -16.06 -7.84 -7.73
CA THR A 125 -17.25 -7.09 -7.34
C THR A 125 -16.89 -5.60 -7.34
N PRO A 126 -17.80 -4.69 -7.72
CA PRO A 126 -17.59 -3.27 -7.55
C PRO A 126 -17.30 -2.97 -6.07
N GLU A 127 -16.27 -2.18 -5.83
CA GLU A 127 -16.00 -1.65 -4.51
C GLU A 127 -17.13 -0.70 -4.11
N HIS A 128 -17.58 -0.79 -2.87
CA HIS A 128 -18.67 0.01 -2.37
C HIS A 128 -18.27 0.71 -1.08
N VAL A 129 -18.16 2.03 -1.14
CA VAL A 129 -17.81 2.89 -0.01
C VAL A 129 -18.99 3.82 0.26
N SER A 130 -19.79 3.48 1.26
CA SER A 130 -21.08 4.17 1.54
C SER A 130 -20.96 5.67 1.72
N ASP A 131 -19.82 6.12 2.25
CA ASP A 131 -19.57 7.54 2.58
C ASP A 131 -18.91 8.30 1.41
N ASP A 132 -18.57 7.61 0.31
CA ASP A 132 -18.00 8.23 -0.88
C ASP A 132 -19.14 8.72 -1.80
N PRO A 133 -19.26 10.04 -2.03
CA PRO A 133 -20.28 10.59 -2.92
C PRO A 133 -20.08 10.15 -4.38
N TYR A 134 -18.90 9.65 -4.73
CA TYR A 134 -18.57 9.20 -6.09
C TYR A 134 -18.66 7.69 -6.29
N GLN A 135 -19.06 6.90 -5.29
CA GLN A 135 -19.08 5.42 -5.37
C GLN A 135 -19.79 4.85 -6.60
N ASN A 136 -20.73 5.58 -7.19
CA ASN A 136 -21.45 5.20 -8.40
C ASN A 136 -21.09 6.05 -9.61
N ASP A 137 -20.01 6.83 -9.56
CA ASP A 137 -19.58 7.69 -10.65
C ASP A 137 -19.03 6.83 -11.81
N LYS A 138 -19.51 7.09 -13.03
CA LYS A 138 -19.10 6.36 -14.24
C LYS A 138 -17.62 6.56 -14.62
N ARG A 139 -16.95 7.54 -14.03
CA ARG A 139 -15.52 7.79 -14.19
C ARG A 139 -14.66 6.84 -13.36
N ILE A 140 -15.24 6.19 -12.35
CA ILE A 140 -14.54 5.17 -11.57
C ILE A 140 -14.40 3.92 -12.42
N VAL A 141 -13.19 3.40 -12.53
CA VAL A 141 -12.90 2.16 -13.23
C VAL A 141 -12.69 1.03 -12.22
N THR A 142 -13.04 -0.18 -12.62
CA THR A 142 -12.71 -1.37 -11.83
C THR A 142 -11.20 -1.48 -11.65
N ALA A 143 -10.77 -1.80 -10.43
CA ALA A 143 -9.35 -1.98 -10.11
C ALA A 143 -8.71 -3.03 -11.06
N PHE A 144 -7.54 -2.70 -11.58
CA PHE A 144 -6.79 -3.54 -12.51
C PHE A 144 -5.27 -3.37 -12.32
N ASN A 145 -4.51 -4.36 -12.78
CA ASN A 145 -3.06 -4.21 -12.84
C ASN A 145 -2.64 -3.50 -14.11
N GLY A 146 -2.02 -2.34 -13.98
CA GLY A 146 -1.38 -1.66 -15.10
C GLY A 146 -0.33 -2.56 -15.75
N SER A 147 -0.21 -2.49 -17.08
CA SER A 147 0.70 -3.30 -17.89
C SER A 147 0.41 -4.81 -17.93
N SER A 148 -0.74 -5.26 -17.44
CA SER A 148 -1.23 -6.62 -17.67
C SER A 148 -1.60 -6.81 -19.13
N ALA A 149 -1.24 -7.95 -19.70
CA ALA A 149 -1.68 -8.32 -21.03
C ALA A 149 -3.20 -8.58 -21.07
N SER A 150 -3.83 -8.26 -22.20
CA SER A 150 -5.18 -8.73 -22.48
C SER A 150 -5.18 -10.24 -22.74
N GLY A 151 -6.18 -10.93 -22.25
CA GLY A 151 -6.30 -12.38 -22.45
C GLY A 151 -7.59 -12.95 -21.86
N ASP A 152 -7.87 -14.18 -22.19
CA ASP A 152 -8.94 -15.01 -21.61
C ASP A 152 -8.35 -16.39 -21.34
N VAL A 153 -8.24 -16.76 -20.08
CA VAL A 153 -7.59 -18.00 -19.63
C VAL A 153 -8.49 -18.73 -18.66
N THR A 154 -8.76 -20.00 -18.98
CA THR A 154 -9.38 -20.95 -18.04
C THR A 154 -8.39 -22.06 -17.75
N ALA A 155 -7.98 -22.22 -16.49
CA ALA A 155 -7.01 -23.21 -16.08
C ALA A 155 -7.18 -23.55 -14.59
N GLU A 156 -6.56 -24.64 -14.17
CA GLU A 156 -6.45 -24.96 -12.74
C GLU A 156 -5.72 -23.86 -11.96
N ALA A 157 -6.13 -23.62 -10.73
CA ALA A 157 -5.50 -22.71 -9.82
C ALA A 157 -4.54 -23.43 -8.87
N VAL A 158 -3.33 -22.87 -8.68
CA VAL A 158 -2.33 -23.36 -7.72
C VAL A 158 -1.94 -22.26 -6.77
N TYR A 159 -2.08 -22.52 -5.47
CA TYR A 159 -1.63 -21.59 -4.44
C TYR A 159 -0.11 -21.70 -4.22
N ALA A 160 0.59 -20.57 -4.31
CA ALA A 160 2.03 -20.48 -4.15
C ALA A 160 2.47 -19.49 -3.06
N ASN A 161 1.76 -19.44 -1.95
CA ASN A 161 2.05 -18.62 -0.78
C ASN A 161 2.38 -17.16 -1.17
N TYR A 162 3.57 -16.64 -0.86
CA TYR A 162 3.99 -15.29 -1.27
C TYR A 162 4.61 -15.21 -2.67
N GLY A 163 4.69 -16.31 -3.41
CA GLY A 163 5.28 -16.35 -4.75
C GLY A 163 6.76 -16.03 -4.78
N ARG A 164 7.50 -16.37 -3.74
CA ARG A 164 8.96 -16.24 -3.62
C ARG A 164 9.65 -17.44 -4.31
N PRO A 165 10.94 -17.35 -4.62
CA PRO A 165 11.68 -18.49 -5.18
C PRO A 165 11.54 -19.78 -4.36
N GLN A 166 11.59 -19.68 -3.02
CA GLN A 166 11.43 -20.81 -2.10
C GLN A 166 10.02 -21.39 -2.10
N ASP A 167 8.97 -20.55 -2.25
CA ASP A 167 7.58 -21.03 -2.32
C ASP A 167 7.37 -21.89 -3.58
N PHE A 168 7.94 -21.48 -4.71
CA PHE A 168 7.92 -22.29 -5.92
C PHE A 168 8.81 -23.55 -5.82
N ALA A 169 9.95 -23.47 -5.12
CA ALA A 169 10.79 -24.63 -4.86
C ALA A 169 10.04 -25.67 -4.00
N GLU A 170 9.28 -25.23 -3.02
CA GLU A 170 8.45 -26.10 -2.19
C GLU A 170 7.36 -26.82 -3.03
N LEU A 171 6.70 -26.12 -3.96
CA LEU A 171 5.77 -26.73 -4.89
C LEU A 171 6.45 -27.81 -5.73
N ALA A 172 7.65 -27.54 -6.24
CA ALA A 172 8.43 -28.50 -7.02
C ALA A 172 8.79 -29.76 -6.20
N THR A 173 9.17 -29.62 -4.91
CA THR A 173 9.42 -30.78 -4.05
C THR A 173 8.17 -31.62 -3.79
N LYS A 174 6.99 -31.00 -3.88
CA LYS A 174 5.70 -31.69 -3.77
C LYS A 174 5.17 -32.19 -5.11
N HIS A 175 5.97 -32.13 -6.17
CA HIS A 175 5.60 -32.48 -7.55
C HIS A 175 4.36 -31.71 -8.08
N ILE A 176 4.17 -30.48 -7.61
CA ILE A 176 3.10 -29.59 -8.07
C ILE A 176 3.67 -28.66 -9.15
N ASP A 177 3.29 -28.92 -10.40
CA ASP A 177 3.66 -28.08 -11.54
C ASP A 177 2.68 -26.90 -11.68
N VAL A 178 3.22 -25.72 -11.98
CA VAL A 178 2.44 -24.48 -12.22
C VAL A 178 2.32 -24.14 -13.71
N ARG A 179 2.96 -24.91 -14.58
CA ARG A 179 2.95 -24.70 -16.03
C ARG A 179 1.52 -24.77 -16.59
N GLY A 180 1.12 -23.74 -17.32
CA GLY A 180 -0.22 -23.62 -17.89
C GLY A 180 -1.34 -23.39 -16.87
N LYS A 181 -1.00 -23.17 -15.59
CA LYS A 181 -1.98 -22.95 -14.51
C LYS A 181 -2.05 -21.47 -14.09
N ILE A 182 -3.09 -21.11 -13.38
CA ILE A 182 -3.22 -19.81 -12.72
C ILE A 182 -2.61 -19.91 -11.32
N VAL A 183 -1.59 -19.10 -11.05
CA VAL A 183 -0.94 -19.08 -9.75
C VAL A 183 -1.62 -18.05 -8.86
N ILE A 184 -2.00 -18.43 -7.64
CA ILE A 184 -2.57 -17.54 -6.62
C ILE A 184 -1.51 -17.29 -5.56
N VAL A 185 -1.21 -16.00 -5.29
CA VAL A 185 -0.20 -15.59 -4.32
C VAL A 185 -0.69 -14.47 -3.42
N ARG A 186 -0.19 -14.47 -2.19
CA ARG A 186 -0.42 -13.39 -1.22
C ARG A 186 0.44 -12.18 -1.55
N TYR A 187 -0.08 -11.00 -1.29
CA TYR A 187 0.71 -9.77 -1.26
C TYR A 187 1.71 -9.78 -0.08
N GLY A 188 2.82 -9.08 -0.23
CA GLY A 188 3.86 -9.04 0.81
C GLY A 188 5.08 -9.92 0.50
N GLU A 189 6.10 -9.86 1.36
CA GLU A 189 7.35 -10.61 1.36
C GLU A 189 8.28 -10.38 0.15
N ASN A 190 7.78 -10.02 -1.01
CA ASN A 190 8.55 -9.58 -2.16
C ASN A 190 7.74 -8.66 -3.08
N PHE A 191 8.42 -8.02 -4.01
CA PHE A 191 7.81 -7.07 -4.93
C PHE A 191 6.84 -7.76 -5.91
N ARG A 192 5.69 -7.13 -6.20
CA ARG A 192 4.63 -7.67 -7.07
C ARG A 192 5.15 -8.14 -8.44
N GLY A 193 5.97 -7.31 -9.08
CA GLY A 193 6.56 -7.65 -10.37
C GLY A 193 7.45 -8.89 -10.32
N VAL A 194 8.14 -9.13 -9.20
CA VAL A 194 8.93 -10.35 -9.00
C VAL A 194 8.04 -11.58 -8.92
N LYS A 195 6.88 -11.50 -8.26
CA LYS A 195 5.91 -12.60 -8.22
C LYS A 195 5.43 -12.96 -9.62
N ALA A 196 5.04 -11.96 -10.42
CA ALA A 196 4.59 -12.15 -11.80
C ALA A 196 5.72 -12.73 -12.68
N TYR A 197 6.93 -12.19 -12.57
CA TYR A 197 8.11 -12.68 -13.29
C TYR A 197 8.42 -14.16 -12.95
N LEU A 198 8.41 -14.50 -11.67
CA LEU A 198 8.71 -15.88 -11.24
C LEU A 198 7.66 -16.88 -11.70
N ALA A 199 6.38 -16.50 -11.73
CA ALA A 199 5.30 -17.30 -12.28
C ALA A 199 5.47 -17.48 -13.79
N GLN A 200 5.75 -16.40 -14.52
CA GLN A 200 6.01 -16.40 -15.95
C GLN A 200 7.21 -17.31 -16.31
N GLN A 201 8.32 -17.21 -15.59
CA GLN A 201 9.50 -18.04 -15.82
C GLN A 201 9.22 -19.55 -15.65
N ARG A 202 8.18 -19.89 -14.89
CA ARG A 202 7.73 -21.27 -14.69
C ARG A 202 6.60 -21.70 -15.63
N GLY A 203 6.25 -20.84 -16.58
CA GLY A 203 5.24 -21.13 -17.60
C GLY A 203 3.81 -21.08 -17.08
N ALA A 204 3.54 -20.37 -15.99
CA ALA A 204 2.17 -20.14 -15.54
C ALA A 204 1.38 -19.36 -16.61
N ALA A 205 0.11 -19.69 -16.77
CA ALA A 205 -0.78 -19.00 -17.71
C ALA A 205 -1.28 -17.66 -17.21
N GLY A 206 -1.29 -17.47 -15.89
CA GLY A 206 -1.68 -16.24 -15.25
C GLY A 206 -1.31 -16.23 -13.77
N ILE A 207 -1.44 -15.06 -13.15
CA ILE A 207 -1.22 -14.89 -11.71
C ILE A 207 -2.33 -13.99 -11.11
N ILE A 208 -2.80 -14.37 -9.94
CA ILE A 208 -3.69 -13.56 -9.11
C ILE A 208 -2.95 -13.23 -7.83
N ILE A 209 -2.81 -11.94 -7.54
CA ILE A 209 -2.20 -11.44 -6.30
C ILE A 209 -3.32 -10.87 -5.45
N TYR A 210 -3.45 -11.35 -4.21
CA TYR A 210 -4.47 -10.89 -3.28
C TYR A 210 -3.87 -10.40 -1.97
N SER A 211 -4.53 -9.44 -1.31
CA SER A 211 -4.20 -9.03 0.05
C SER A 211 -4.84 -10.01 1.03
N ASP A 212 -4.00 -10.67 1.85
CA ASP A 212 -4.50 -11.60 2.86
C ASP A 212 -4.84 -10.81 4.13
N PRO A 213 -6.08 -10.90 4.64
CA PRO A 213 -6.47 -10.23 5.88
C PRO A 213 -5.61 -10.58 7.10
N ALA A 214 -4.91 -11.73 7.08
CA ALA A 214 -3.98 -12.11 8.12
C ALA A 214 -2.70 -11.24 8.14
N ASP A 215 -2.30 -10.68 7.01
CA ASP A 215 -1.08 -9.88 6.87
C ASP A 215 -1.38 -8.39 6.75
N ASP A 216 -2.46 -8.05 6.09
CA ASP A 216 -2.85 -6.68 5.77
C ASP A 216 -4.38 -6.55 5.71
N GLY A 217 -4.90 -5.33 5.63
CA GLY A 217 -6.31 -5.06 5.47
C GLY A 217 -7.08 -5.01 6.79
N TYR A 218 -8.31 -5.54 6.76
CA TYR A 218 -9.30 -5.33 7.80
C TYR A 218 -8.89 -5.82 9.20
N PHE A 219 -8.17 -6.93 9.29
CA PHE A 219 -7.82 -7.56 10.56
C PHE A 219 -6.48 -7.11 11.14
N ARG A 220 -5.67 -6.39 10.38
CA ARG A 220 -4.32 -6.02 10.79
C ARG A 220 -3.96 -4.59 10.39
N GLY A 221 -3.23 -3.92 11.29
CA GLY A 221 -2.83 -2.52 11.11
C GLY A 221 -3.91 -1.52 11.48
N ASP A 222 -3.54 -0.25 11.44
CA ASP A 222 -4.44 0.86 11.73
C ASP A 222 -5.48 1.02 10.61
N LYS A 223 -6.71 1.35 11.01
CA LYS A 223 -7.84 1.63 10.11
C LYS A 223 -8.19 3.10 10.18
N TYR A 224 -8.94 3.56 9.18
CA TYR A 224 -9.49 4.91 9.21
C TYR A 224 -10.23 5.19 10.54
N PRO A 225 -10.05 6.36 11.19
CA PRO A 225 -9.26 7.51 10.72
C PRO A 225 -7.76 7.48 11.09
N ALA A 226 -7.30 6.54 11.90
CA ALA A 226 -5.89 6.46 12.33
C ALA A 226 -4.95 5.91 11.22
N GLY A 227 -5.50 5.19 10.26
CA GLY A 227 -4.81 4.62 9.11
C GLY A 227 -5.66 4.68 7.84
N PRO A 228 -5.31 3.91 6.81
CA PRO A 228 -6.04 3.89 5.56
C PRO A 228 -7.46 3.32 5.72
N TYR A 229 -8.36 3.70 4.80
CA TYR A 229 -9.68 3.10 4.72
C TYR A 229 -9.55 1.62 4.30
N ARG A 230 -10.03 0.71 5.16
CA ARG A 230 -9.94 -0.73 4.97
C ARG A 230 -11.29 -1.36 5.34
N PRO A 231 -12.28 -1.31 4.46
CA PRO A 231 -13.58 -1.91 4.74
C PRO A 231 -13.50 -3.43 4.76
N ALA A 232 -14.44 -4.07 5.46
CA ALA A 232 -14.51 -5.54 5.51
C ALA A 232 -14.83 -6.19 4.14
N THR A 233 -15.33 -5.40 3.20
CA THR A 233 -15.75 -5.84 1.86
C THR A 233 -14.78 -5.46 0.74
N GLY A 234 -13.76 -4.67 1.05
CA GLY A 234 -12.74 -4.20 0.10
C GLY A 234 -11.33 -4.57 0.53
N VAL A 235 -10.39 -4.41 -0.36
CA VAL A 235 -8.95 -4.65 -0.16
C VAL A 235 -8.15 -3.37 -0.32
#